data_165e6892206333e6a0908ed46328af2f
#
_entry.id   165e6892206333e6a0908ed46328af2f
#
_cell.length_a   1.000
_cell.length_b   1.000
_cell.length_c   1.000
_cell.angle_alpha   90.00
_cell.angle_beta   90.00
_cell.angle_gamma   90.00
#
_symmetry.space_group_name_H-M   'P 1'
#
loop_
_entity.id
_entity.type
_entity.pdbx_description
1 polymer ?
#
loop_
_entity_poly.entity_id
_entity_poly.type
_entity_poly.pdbx_seq_one_letter_code
_entity_poly.pdbx_strand_id
1 'polypeptide(L)'
;MKVSRKQVQQNRQRILEAAARLFRERGLDGVSVAEVMQAAGLTHGGFYGHFDSKDALILEALGHQKSVRWRKRADEGGTADYIDAYLSTSHRDDPGGGCPVAGLSSAAAQASADVRASLTGTIRREFDRFSAAAHGTAAQRRREGIATYAAMVGAVVLSRIVDDKGLSQEILAATRKSVD
;
A
#
# COMPACT_ATOMS: atom_id res chain seq x y z
N MET A 1 -10.57 -23.69 -26.94
CA MET A 1 -9.20 -23.18 -27.21
C MET A 1 -8.41 -23.22 -25.92
N LYS A 2 -7.26 -23.90 -25.88
CA LYS A 2 -6.42 -24.01 -24.68
C LYS A 2 -5.68 -22.67 -24.49
N VAL A 3 -5.92 -21.98 -23.38
CA VAL A 3 -5.25 -20.70 -23.07
C VAL A 3 -3.76 -20.95 -22.90
N SER A 4 -2.89 -20.12 -23.53
CA SER A 4 -1.44 -20.30 -23.42
C SER A 4 -0.94 -20.00 -21.99
N ARG A 5 0.19 -20.59 -21.58
CA ARG A 5 0.81 -20.31 -20.27
C ARG A 5 1.09 -18.81 -20.08
N LYS A 6 1.53 -18.14 -21.15
CA LYS A 6 1.76 -16.68 -21.15
C LYS A 6 0.48 -15.91 -20.86
N GLN A 7 -0.65 -16.30 -21.46
CA GLN A 7 -1.95 -15.66 -21.23
C GLN A 7 -2.45 -15.88 -19.80
N VAL A 8 -2.23 -17.08 -19.22
CA VAL A 8 -2.58 -17.38 -17.82
C VAL A 8 -1.80 -16.45 -16.87
N GLN A 9 -0.50 -16.27 -17.10
CA GLN A 9 0.34 -15.35 -16.29
C GLN A 9 -0.11 -13.89 -16.45
N GLN A 10 -0.42 -13.44 -17.65
CA GLN A 10 -0.92 -12.08 -17.90
C GLN A 10 -2.26 -11.84 -17.20
N ASN A 11 -3.18 -12.80 -17.28
CA ASN A 11 -4.46 -12.70 -16.59
C ASN A 11 -4.28 -12.64 -15.07
N ARG A 12 -3.40 -13.49 -14.51
CA ARG A 12 -3.08 -13.49 -13.07
C ARG A 12 -2.51 -12.15 -12.62
N GLN A 13 -1.62 -11.56 -13.41
CA GLN A 13 -1.06 -10.24 -13.15
C GLN A 13 -2.16 -9.16 -13.13
N ARG A 14 -3.07 -9.16 -14.11
CA ARG A 14 -4.20 -8.21 -14.17
C ARG A 14 -5.13 -8.34 -12.96
N ILE A 15 -5.38 -9.58 -12.51
CA ILE A 15 -6.19 -9.83 -11.30
C ILE A 15 -5.48 -9.24 -10.07
N LEU A 16 -4.18 -9.48 -9.90
CA LEU A 16 -3.41 -8.93 -8.77
C LEU A 16 -3.37 -7.40 -8.77
N GLU A 17 -3.19 -6.77 -9.91
CA GLU A 17 -3.20 -5.30 -10.04
C GLU A 17 -4.58 -4.72 -9.69
N ALA A 18 -5.64 -5.30 -10.21
CA ALA A 18 -7.02 -4.89 -9.92
C ALA A 18 -7.35 -5.08 -8.43
N ALA A 19 -7.02 -6.25 -7.86
CA ALA A 19 -7.24 -6.57 -6.45
C ALA A 19 -6.48 -5.60 -5.53
N ALA A 20 -5.17 -5.42 -5.78
CA ALA A 20 -4.33 -4.54 -4.99
C ALA A 20 -4.87 -3.09 -4.98
N ARG A 21 -5.37 -2.60 -6.11
CA ARG A 21 -5.99 -1.28 -6.22
C ARG A 21 -7.30 -1.21 -5.46
N LEU A 22 -8.24 -2.09 -5.75
CA LEU A 22 -9.59 -2.09 -5.17
C LEU A 22 -9.55 -2.26 -3.64
N PHE A 23 -8.69 -3.17 -3.13
CA PHE A 23 -8.56 -3.36 -1.70
C PHE A 23 -8.05 -2.10 -0.98
N ARG A 24 -7.12 -1.36 -1.58
CA ARG A 24 -6.63 -0.09 -0.99
C ARG A 24 -7.66 1.04 -1.07
N GLU A 25 -8.52 1.03 -2.08
CA GLU A 25 -9.57 2.04 -2.27
C GLU A 25 -10.79 1.79 -1.36
N ARG A 26 -11.17 0.52 -1.16
CA ARG A 26 -12.48 0.15 -0.60
C ARG A 26 -12.40 -0.79 0.60
N GLY A 27 -11.20 -1.15 1.04
CA GLY A 27 -10.97 -2.13 2.11
C GLY A 27 -11.13 -3.58 1.64
N LEU A 28 -10.74 -4.52 2.51
CA LEU A 28 -10.71 -5.96 2.18
C LEU A 28 -12.11 -6.56 2.04
N ASP A 29 -13.04 -6.16 2.92
CA ASP A 29 -14.40 -6.70 2.97
C ASP A 29 -15.33 -6.01 1.96
N GLY A 30 -15.05 -4.75 1.62
CA GLY A 30 -15.83 -3.94 0.67
C GLY A 30 -15.66 -4.32 -0.80
N VAL A 31 -14.87 -5.38 -1.11
CA VAL A 31 -14.57 -5.81 -2.47
C VAL A 31 -14.84 -7.30 -2.64
N SER A 32 -15.69 -7.65 -3.59
CA SER A 32 -15.98 -9.04 -3.97
C SER A 32 -14.99 -9.56 -5.03
N VAL A 33 -14.85 -10.89 -5.10
CA VAL A 33 -14.10 -11.57 -6.17
C VAL A 33 -14.65 -11.21 -7.56
N ALA A 34 -15.97 -11.09 -7.68
CA ALA A 34 -16.62 -10.72 -8.94
C ALA A 34 -16.18 -9.32 -9.43
N GLU A 35 -16.12 -8.33 -8.54
CA GLU A 35 -15.66 -6.98 -8.86
C GLU A 35 -14.18 -6.96 -9.27
N VAL A 36 -13.33 -7.73 -8.58
CA VAL A 36 -11.91 -7.85 -8.96
C VAL A 36 -11.78 -8.44 -10.37
N MET A 37 -12.50 -9.53 -10.66
CA MET A 37 -12.45 -10.18 -11.97
C MET A 37 -12.97 -9.26 -13.07
N GLN A 38 -14.06 -8.53 -12.81
CA GLN A 38 -14.60 -7.53 -13.72
C GLN A 38 -13.59 -6.40 -14.00
N ALA A 39 -12.96 -5.86 -12.95
CA ALA A 39 -11.92 -4.83 -13.07
C ALA A 39 -10.70 -5.33 -13.85
N ALA A 40 -10.36 -6.61 -13.71
CA ALA A 40 -9.31 -7.27 -14.49
C ALA A 40 -9.73 -7.57 -15.96
N GLY A 41 -11.01 -7.31 -16.35
CA GLY A 41 -11.57 -7.64 -17.68
C GLY A 41 -11.67 -9.14 -17.92
N LEU A 42 -12.03 -9.90 -16.88
CA LEU A 42 -12.15 -11.35 -16.90
C LEU A 42 -13.52 -11.78 -16.33
N THR A 43 -13.94 -13.01 -16.66
CA THR A 43 -15.18 -13.57 -16.12
C THR A 43 -14.98 -14.10 -14.70
N HIS A 44 -16.02 -14.00 -13.85
CA HIS A 44 -15.99 -14.50 -12.47
C HIS A 44 -15.56 -15.96 -12.37
N GLY A 45 -16.07 -16.83 -13.27
CA GLY A 45 -15.77 -18.27 -13.27
C GLY A 45 -14.29 -18.61 -13.49
N GLY A 46 -13.50 -17.67 -14.04
CA GLY A 46 -12.05 -17.88 -14.21
C GLY A 46 -11.23 -17.73 -12.94
N PHE A 47 -11.80 -17.23 -11.84
CA PHE A 47 -11.06 -16.92 -10.61
C PHE A 47 -10.33 -18.14 -10.02
N TYR A 48 -11.02 -19.24 -9.82
CA TYR A 48 -10.47 -20.45 -9.21
C TYR A 48 -9.41 -21.16 -10.07
N GLY A 49 -9.22 -20.74 -11.32
CA GLY A 49 -8.08 -21.14 -12.14
C GLY A 49 -6.78 -20.36 -11.82
N HIS A 50 -6.87 -19.31 -10.99
CA HIS A 50 -5.74 -18.44 -10.63
C HIS A 50 -5.46 -18.38 -9.13
N PHE A 51 -6.49 -18.47 -8.27
CA PHE A 51 -6.39 -18.34 -6.81
C PHE A 51 -7.36 -19.29 -6.11
N ASP A 52 -6.90 -19.93 -5.04
CA ASP A 52 -7.69 -20.92 -4.28
C ASP A 52 -8.78 -20.28 -3.43
N SER A 53 -8.57 -19.00 -3.02
CA SER A 53 -9.49 -18.25 -2.17
C SER A 53 -9.32 -16.73 -2.31
N LYS A 54 -10.29 -15.96 -1.79
CA LYS A 54 -10.14 -14.49 -1.66
C LYS A 54 -8.96 -14.14 -0.76
N ASP A 55 -8.71 -14.89 0.32
CA ASP A 55 -7.60 -14.66 1.23
C ASP A 55 -6.24 -14.87 0.54
N ALA A 56 -6.11 -15.92 -0.29
CA ALA A 56 -4.93 -16.14 -1.11
C ALA A 56 -4.68 -14.95 -2.06
N LEU A 57 -5.74 -14.44 -2.69
CA LEU A 57 -5.66 -13.24 -3.54
C LEU A 57 -5.23 -12.01 -2.73
N ILE A 58 -5.80 -11.79 -1.53
CA ILE A 58 -5.44 -10.66 -0.65
C ILE A 58 -3.95 -10.71 -0.31
N LEU A 59 -3.45 -11.86 0.15
CA LEU A 59 -2.04 -12.02 0.53
C LEU A 59 -1.09 -11.68 -0.60
N GLU A 60 -1.37 -12.18 -1.81
CA GLU A 60 -0.53 -11.88 -2.96
C GLU A 60 -0.67 -10.43 -3.44
N ALA A 61 -1.87 -9.86 -3.41
CA ALA A 61 -2.12 -8.48 -3.76
C ALA A 61 -1.40 -7.50 -2.83
N LEU A 62 -1.29 -7.80 -1.53
CA LEU A 62 -0.50 -7.02 -0.57
C LEU A 62 1.00 -7.02 -0.90
N GLY A 63 1.53 -8.14 -1.41
CA GLY A 63 2.90 -8.27 -1.89
C GLY A 63 3.13 -7.58 -3.25
N HIS A 64 2.06 -7.28 -3.97
CA HIS A 64 2.13 -6.74 -5.33
C HIS A 64 2.34 -5.23 -5.33
N GLN A 65 3.61 -4.79 -5.19
CA GLN A 65 3.98 -3.37 -5.07
C GLN A 65 4.26 -2.66 -6.40
N LYS A 66 4.21 -3.37 -7.53
CA LYS A 66 4.53 -2.80 -8.86
C LYS A 66 3.58 -1.70 -9.35
N SER A 67 2.39 -1.59 -8.74
CA SER A 67 1.38 -0.59 -9.10
C SER A 67 1.50 0.73 -8.33
N VAL A 68 2.50 0.89 -7.46
CA VAL A 68 2.64 2.05 -6.57
C VAL A 68 3.48 3.12 -7.27
N ARG A 69 2.85 4.07 -7.94
CA ARG A 69 3.52 5.11 -8.75
C ARG A 69 4.50 5.98 -7.96
N TRP A 70 4.14 6.37 -6.73
CA TRP A 70 5.01 7.18 -5.88
C TRP A 70 6.28 6.42 -5.47
N ARG A 71 6.18 5.08 -5.30
CA ARG A 71 7.29 4.24 -4.88
C ARG A 71 8.39 4.13 -5.92
N LYS A 72 8.10 4.19 -7.21
CA LYS A 72 9.12 4.15 -8.25
C LYS A 72 10.09 5.34 -8.16
N ARG A 73 9.57 6.54 -7.88
CA ARG A 73 10.41 7.72 -7.61
C ARG A 73 11.22 7.59 -6.31
N ALA A 74 10.60 7.00 -5.29
CA ALA A 74 11.19 6.82 -3.98
C ALA A 74 12.30 5.76 -3.95
N ASP A 75 12.19 4.71 -4.76
CA ASP A 75 13.20 3.63 -4.81
C ASP A 75 14.42 4.02 -5.66
N GLU A 76 14.29 5.02 -6.55
CA GLU A 76 15.39 5.58 -7.36
C GLU A 76 16.17 6.70 -6.64
N GLY A 77 15.60 7.26 -5.56
CA GLY A 77 16.16 8.36 -4.76
C GLY A 77 16.55 7.96 -3.34
N GLY A 78 16.98 8.94 -2.56
CA GLY A 78 17.29 8.77 -1.15
C GLY A 78 16.05 8.79 -0.25
N THR A 79 16.28 8.78 1.09
CA THR A 79 15.21 8.84 2.09
C THR A 79 14.37 10.11 1.96
N ALA A 80 14.98 11.26 1.64
CA ALA A 80 14.28 12.51 1.41
C ALA A 80 13.30 12.41 0.22
N ASP A 81 13.75 11.87 -0.92
CA ASP A 81 12.88 11.66 -2.09
C ASP A 81 11.70 10.72 -1.78
N TYR A 82 11.96 9.72 -0.92
CA TYR A 82 10.90 8.83 -0.46
C TYR A 82 9.87 9.58 0.39
N ILE A 83 10.31 10.39 1.37
CA ILE A 83 9.44 11.23 2.22
C ILE A 83 8.61 12.18 1.35
N ASP A 84 9.25 12.86 0.40
CA ASP A 84 8.61 13.79 -0.53
C ASP A 84 7.53 13.14 -1.37
N ALA A 85 7.85 12.00 -1.96
CA ALA A 85 6.90 11.25 -2.77
C ALA A 85 5.74 10.69 -1.93
N TYR A 86 6.04 10.24 -0.70
CA TYR A 86 5.03 9.68 0.21
C TYR A 86 4.06 10.76 0.72
N LEU A 87 4.57 11.92 1.14
CA LEU A 87 3.78 13.05 1.68
C LEU A 87 3.29 14.00 0.58
N SER A 88 3.17 13.52 -0.65
CA SER A 88 2.67 14.29 -1.78
C SER A 88 1.14 14.25 -1.90
N THR A 89 0.58 15.29 -2.52
CA THR A 89 -0.84 15.32 -2.90
C THR A 89 -1.20 14.22 -3.88
N SER A 90 -0.28 13.84 -4.77
CA SER A 90 -0.49 12.73 -5.72
C SER A 90 -0.66 11.38 -5.02
N HIS A 91 0.07 11.12 -3.91
CA HIS A 91 -0.13 9.92 -3.09
C HIS A 91 -1.43 9.99 -2.27
N ARG A 92 -1.76 11.17 -1.74
CA ARG A 92 -3.03 11.39 -1.04
C ARG A 92 -4.23 11.10 -1.95
N ASP A 93 -4.21 11.61 -3.17
CA ASP A 93 -5.35 11.60 -4.10
C ASP A 93 -5.50 10.28 -4.89
N ASP A 94 -4.51 9.39 -4.84
CA ASP A 94 -4.56 8.04 -5.42
C ASP A 94 -4.45 6.94 -4.33
N PRO A 95 -5.50 6.67 -3.54
CA PRO A 95 -5.48 5.60 -2.54
C PRO A 95 -5.16 4.23 -3.13
N GLY A 96 -5.70 3.94 -4.32
CA GLY A 96 -5.51 2.67 -5.01
C GLY A 96 -4.08 2.42 -5.45
N GLY A 97 -3.34 3.47 -5.83
CA GLY A 97 -1.90 3.41 -6.11
C GLY A 97 -1.03 3.70 -4.89
N GLY A 98 -1.63 3.90 -3.71
CA GLY A 98 -0.96 4.34 -2.49
C GLY A 98 -0.36 3.23 -1.62
N CYS A 99 0.10 3.64 -0.44
CA CYS A 99 0.63 2.73 0.57
C CYS A 99 -0.46 1.77 1.10
N PRO A 100 -0.24 0.44 1.10
CA PRO A 100 -1.22 -0.50 1.62
C PRO A 100 -1.48 -0.32 3.12
N VAL A 101 -0.49 0.10 3.91
CA VAL A 101 -0.66 0.36 5.34
C VAL A 101 -1.59 1.54 5.57
N ALA A 102 -1.43 2.64 4.82
CA ALA A 102 -2.32 3.80 4.93
C ALA A 102 -3.73 3.52 4.35
N GLY A 103 -3.83 2.73 3.28
CA GLY A 103 -5.12 2.41 2.65
C GLY A 103 -5.95 1.36 3.40
N LEU A 104 -5.30 0.47 4.15
CA LEU A 104 -5.95 -0.68 4.81
C LEU A 104 -5.95 -0.59 6.34
N SER A 105 -5.53 0.53 6.94
CA SER A 105 -5.26 0.64 8.38
C SER A 105 -6.37 0.08 9.29
N SER A 106 -7.64 0.41 9.04
CA SER A 106 -8.77 -0.09 9.83
C SER A 106 -9.14 -1.55 9.50
N ALA A 107 -9.19 -1.90 8.22
CA ALA A 107 -9.51 -3.26 7.77
C ALA A 107 -8.42 -4.27 8.15
N ALA A 108 -7.16 -3.84 8.17
CA ALA A 108 -6.03 -4.69 8.52
C ALA A 108 -6.07 -5.19 9.97
N ALA A 109 -6.58 -4.38 10.90
CA ALA A 109 -6.69 -4.77 12.31
C ALA A 109 -7.66 -5.95 12.54
N GLN A 110 -8.66 -6.10 11.67
CA GLN A 110 -9.69 -7.14 11.73
C GLN A 110 -9.43 -8.30 10.76
N ALA A 111 -8.38 -8.20 9.93
CA ALA A 111 -8.04 -9.20 8.94
C ALA A 111 -7.50 -10.50 9.56
N SER A 112 -7.39 -11.57 8.74
CA SER A 112 -6.81 -12.85 9.16
C SER A 112 -5.38 -12.71 9.70
N ALA A 113 -4.93 -13.69 10.47
CA ALA A 113 -3.57 -13.70 11.04
C ALA A 113 -2.50 -13.57 9.95
N ASP A 114 -2.70 -14.23 8.81
CA ASP A 114 -1.75 -14.23 7.70
C ASP A 114 -1.66 -12.85 7.02
N VAL A 115 -2.80 -12.18 6.82
CA VAL A 115 -2.86 -10.80 6.30
C VAL A 115 -2.14 -9.83 7.24
N ARG A 116 -2.40 -9.94 8.55
CA ARG A 116 -1.69 -9.13 9.57
C ARG A 116 -0.19 -9.41 9.58
N ALA A 117 0.23 -10.68 9.45
CA ALA A 117 1.64 -11.06 9.37
C ALA A 117 2.33 -10.44 8.14
N SER A 118 1.67 -10.47 6.98
CA SER A 118 2.17 -9.85 5.74
C SER A 118 2.36 -8.34 5.89
N LEU A 119 1.37 -7.63 6.46
CA LEU A 119 1.47 -6.19 6.74
C LEU A 119 2.53 -5.88 7.80
N THR A 120 2.66 -6.72 8.84
CA THR A 120 3.72 -6.59 9.84
C THR A 120 5.10 -6.65 9.18
N GLY A 121 5.31 -7.58 8.24
CA GLY A 121 6.54 -7.66 7.46
C GLY A 121 6.81 -6.39 6.66
N THR A 122 5.78 -5.80 6.07
CA THR A 122 5.90 -4.52 5.34
C THR A 122 6.27 -3.38 6.29
N ILE A 123 5.59 -3.25 7.43
CA ILE A 123 5.86 -2.23 8.44
C ILE A 123 7.29 -2.35 8.99
N ARG A 124 7.76 -3.57 9.28
CA ARG A 124 9.14 -3.80 9.75
C ARG A 124 10.17 -3.31 8.74
N ARG A 125 10.00 -3.62 7.45
CA ARG A 125 10.92 -3.15 6.40
C ARG A 125 10.98 -1.61 6.31
N GLU A 126 9.85 -0.93 6.46
CA GLU A 126 9.85 0.54 6.45
C GLU A 126 10.51 1.11 7.71
N PHE A 127 10.26 0.54 8.88
CA PHE A 127 10.98 0.92 10.09
C PHE A 127 12.49 0.72 9.96
N ASP A 128 12.94 -0.38 9.35
CA ASP A 128 14.36 -0.67 9.13
C ASP A 128 14.96 0.33 8.13
N ARG A 129 14.24 0.69 7.06
CA ARG A 129 14.65 1.72 6.09
C ARG A 129 14.94 3.05 6.79
N PHE A 130 13.99 3.57 7.55
CA PHE A 130 14.14 4.86 8.23
C PHE A 130 15.15 4.80 9.40
N SER A 131 15.22 3.68 10.10
CA SER A 131 16.25 3.48 11.14
C SER A 131 17.67 3.47 10.57
N ALA A 132 17.86 2.97 9.35
CA ALA A 132 19.15 2.96 8.67
C ALA A 132 19.61 4.36 8.23
N ALA A 133 18.66 5.26 7.94
CA ALA A 133 18.95 6.65 7.57
C ALA A 133 19.18 7.57 8.77
N ALA A 134 18.68 7.20 9.96
CA ALA A 134 18.77 8.01 11.18
C ALA A 134 20.16 7.96 11.84
N HIS A 135 20.46 8.97 12.66
CA HIS A 135 21.74 9.10 13.37
C HIS A 135 21.64 8.70 14.84
N GLY A 136 22.79 8.43 15.46
CA GLY A 136 22.90 8.11 16.89
C GLY A 136 23.04 6.61 17.21
N THR A 137 22.73 6.23 18.44
CA THR A 137 22.78 4.84 18.90
C THR A 137 21.71 3.99 18.18
N ALA A 138 21.87 2.66 18.17
CA ALA A 138 20.89 1.75 17.58
C ALA A 138 19.47 1.96 18.12
N ALA A 139 19.34 2.21 19.45
CA ALA A 139 18.06 2.47 20.08
C ALA A 139 17.44 3.83 19.65
N GLN A 140 18.28 4.85 19.50
CA GLN A 140 17.83 6.16 19.02
C GLN A 140 17.34 6.07 17.56
N ARG A 141 18.15 5.50 16.67
CA ARG A 141 17.79 5.27 15.28
C ARG A 141 16.48 4.48 15.12
N ARG A 142 16.31 3.42 15.96
CA ARG A 142 15.08 2.62 15.93
C ARG A 142 13.84 3.42 16.31
N ARG A 143 13.92 4.23 17.37
CA ARG A 143 12.82 5.11 17.78
C ARG A 143 12.46 6.12 16.70
N GLU A 144 13.48 6.76 16.12
CA GLU A 144 13.32 7.75 15.07
C GLU A 144 12.68 7.12 13.83
N GLY A 145 13.16 5.96 13.35
CA GLY A 145 12.59 5.28 12.21
C GLY A 145 11.12 4.87 12.40
N ILE A 146 10.76 4.44 13.61
CA ILE A 146 9.36 4.13 13.96
C ILE A 146 8.53 5.42 13.95
N ALA A 147 9.00 6.49 14.60
CA ALA A 147 8.28 7.76 14.70
C ALA A 147 8.06 8.39 13.32
N THR A 148 9.10 8.43 12.48
CA THR A 148 9.04 8.96 11.11
C THR A 148 7.98 8.23 10.28
N TYR A 149 8.06 6.90 10.19
CA TYR A 149 7.09 6.17 9.37
C TYR A 149 5.66 6.25 9.92
N ALA A 150 5.48 6.20 11.24
CA ALA A 150 4.18 6.35 11.88
C ALA A 150 3.56 7.74 11.60
N ALA A 151 4.37 8.82 11.69
CA ALA A 151 3.93 10.17 11.35
C ALA A 151 3.51 10.27 9.87
N MET A 152 4.30 9.72 8.96
CA MET A 152 4.00 9.71 7.52
C MET A 152 2.69 8.99 7.21
N VAL A 153 2.48 7.78 7.77
CA VAL A 153 1.23 7.02 7.60
C VAL A 153 0.05 7.82 8.15
N GLY A 154 0.19 8.34 9.39
CA GLY A 154 -0.83 9.16 10.03
C GLY A 154 -1.19 10.40 9.23
N ALA A 155 -0.20 11.12 8.70
CA ALA A 155 -0.42 12.31 7.88
C ALA A 155 -1.23 12.01 6.61
N VAL A 156 -0.92 10.93 5.89
CA VAL A 156 -1.67 10.54 4.69
C VAL A 156 -3.10 10.13 5.05
N VAL A 157 -3.30 9.39 6.14
CA VAL A 157 -4.64 9.00 6.60
C VAL A 157 -5.45 10.24 6.98
N LEU A 158 -4.91 11.12 7.83
CA LEU A 158 -5.58 12.34 8.27
C LEU A 158 -5.90 13.28 7.10
N SER A 159 -4.94 13.47 6.17
CA SER A 159 -5.14 14.34 5.00
C SER A 159 -6.24 13.85 4.04
N ARG A 160 -6.60 12.56 4.09
CA ARG A 160 -7.72 11.98 3.32
C ARG A 160 -9.06 12.08 4.03
N ILE A 161 -9.06 12.20 5.37
CA ILE A 161 -10.28 12.22 6.19
C ILE A 161 -10.88 13.63 6.25
N VAL A 162 -10.02 14.66 6.34
CA VAL A 162 -10.48 16.04 6.46
C VAL A 162 -11.17 16.52 5.18
N ASP A 163 -12.26 17.25 5.30
CA ASP A 163 -13.02 17.85 4.21
C ASP A 163 -12.50 19.25 3.81
N ASP A 164 -11.56 19.79 4.57
CA ASP A 164 -10.86 21.06 4.30
C ASP A 164 -9.57 20.81 3.51
N LYS A 165 -9.50 21.34 2.28
CA LYS A 165 -8.34 21.21 1.39
C LYS A 165 -7.10 21.92 1.94
N GLY A 166 -7.26 23.06 2.63
CA GLY A 166 -6.17 23.80 3.25
C GLY A 166 -5.55 23.00 4.37
N LEU A 167 -6.36 22.50 5.30
CA LEU A 167 -5.94 21.64 6.40
C LEU A 167 -5.30 20.34 5.88
N SER A 168 -5.87 19.74 4.85
CA SER A 168 -5.30 18.54 4.21
C SER A 168 -3.88 18.76 3.69
N GLN A 169 -3.60 19.90 3.07
CA GLN A 169 -2.28 20.27 2.59
C GLN A 169 -1.33 20.62 3.75
N GLU A 170 -1.83 21.32 4.75
CA GLU A 170 -1.07 21.70 5.96
C GLU A 170 -0.56 20.45 6.69
N ILE A 171 -1.40 19.43 6.89
CA ILE A 171 -1.01 18.16 7.52
C ILE A 171 0.19 17.53 6.82
N LEU A 172 0.15 17.41 5.49
CA LEU A 172 1.25 16.84 4.71
C LEU A 172 2.53 17.68 4.82
N ALA A 173 2.40 19.00 4.67
CA ALA A 173 3.53 19.92 4.69
C ALA A 173 4.19 20.03 6.08
N ALA A 174 3.39 20.07 7.15
CA ALA A 174 3.89 20.11 8.52
C ALA A 174 4.62 18.82 8.89
N THR A 175 4.04 17.67 8.54
CA THR A 175 4.67 16.37 8.79
C THR A 175 5.97 16.24 8.02
N ARG A 176 6.02 16.65 6.74
CA ARG A 176 7.26 16.64 5.94
C ARG A 176 8.38 17.41 6.63
N LYS A 177 8.12 18.62 7.11
CA LYS A 177 9.12 19.45 7.83
C LYS A 177 9.58 18.85 9.15
N SER A 178 8.79 17.98 9.76
CA SER A 178 9.12 17.36 11.06
C SER A 178 9.90 16.06 10.93
N VAL A 179 9.92 15.43 9.74
CA VAL A 179 10.56 14.12 9.50
C VAL A 179 11.73 14.20 8.49
N ASP A 180 12.06 15.41 8.03
CA ASP A 180 13.16 15.71 7.11
C ASP A 180 14.55 15.89 7.83
#